data_2574798b4a810f7136eaddfa198e7f12
#
_entry.id   2574798b4a810f7136eaddfa198e7f12
#
_cell.length_a   1.000
_cell.length_b   1.000
_cell.length_c   1.000
_cell.angle_alpha   90.00
_cell.angle_beta   90.00
_cell.angle_gamma   90.00
#
_symmetry.space_group_name_H-M   'P 1'
#
loop_
_entity.id
_entity.type
_entity.pdbx_description
1 polymer ?
#
loop_
_entity_poly.entity_id
_entity_poly.type
_entity_poly.pdbx_seq_one_letter_code
_entity_poly.pdbx_strand_id
1 'polypeptide(L)'
;MKKGKATVSIGLIYVILLGVFNLLVFTIFKTHTKVFWLSYAFMTVAFIVQILSMFLSFKTADVETAFFGIPLASFSIYYLCASLIVGAVFMVFQNAGFTLALVIQTLILAAFLIIAIISLLARDTVQAIGENVKQNVTNLKSILVDVEMLSSSCTDPELKQALNGVVDIAVLLYQTHKPDNTGTFHIGFDLSFVIHSLHFSLEHFNKFI
;
A
#
# COMPACT_ATOMS: atom_id res chain seq x y z
N MET A 1 -6.20 21.25 -2.36
CA MET A 1 -5.60 21.11 -3.71
C MET A 1 -6.10 19.82 -4.33
N LYS A 2 -6.59 19.83 -5.59
CA LYS A 2 -7.06 18.60 -6.24
C LYS A 2 -5.88 17.66 -6.47
N LYS A 3 -5.92 16.45 -5.88
CA LYS A 3 -4.84 15.42 -5.93
C LYS A 3 -4.25 15.21 -7.35
N GLY A 4 -5.06 15.29 -8.41
CA GLY A 4 -4.60 15.17 -9.79
C GLY A 4 -3.62 16.25 -10.25
N LYS A 5 -3.71 17.48 -9.74
CA LYS A 5 -2.76 18.55 -10.10
C LYS A 5 -1.36 18.31 -9.52
N ALA A 6 -1.26 17.76 -8.31
CA ALA A 6 0.02 17.44 -7.69
C ALA A 6 0.75 16.34 -8.46
N THR A 7 0.05 15.27 -8.85
CA THR A 7 0.63 14.17 -9.64
C THR A 7 1.15 14.65 -10.99
N VAL A 8 0.38 15.48 -11.70
CA VAL A 8 0.80 16.06 -12.99
C VAL A 8 2.02 16.96 -12.81
N SER A 9 2.07 17.79 -11.75
CA SER A 9 3.20 18.67 -11.49
C SER A 9 4.48 17.88 -11.20
N ILE A 10 4.39 16.80 -10.43
CA ILE A 10 5.54 15.92 -10.15
C ILE A 10 6.02 15.26 -11.45
N GLY A 11 5.11 14.73 -12.27
CA GLY A 11 5.46 14.16 -13.57
C GLY A 11 6.18 15.16 -14.48
N LEU A 12 5.72 16.42 -14.51
CA LEU A 12 6.34 17.48 -15.29
C LEU A 12 7.78 17.77 -14.82
N ILE A 13 8.05 17.74 -13.52
CA ILE A 13 9.40 17.91 -12.97
C ILE A 13 10.34 16.82 -13.51
N TYR A 14 9.92 15.56 -13.52
CA TYR A 14 10.74 14.47 -14.05
C TYR A 14 10.96 14.57 -15.56
N VAL A 15 9.99 15.06 -16.33
CA VAL A 15 10.16 15.32 -17.77
C VAL A 15 11.18 16.43 -17.99
N ILE A 16 11.16 17.50 -17.20
CA ILE A 16 12.16 18.58 -17.25
C ILE A 16 13.55 18.02 -16.88
N LEU A 17 13.65 17.22 -15.81
CA LEU A 17 14.89 16.57 -15.41
C LEU A 17 15.45 15.67 -16.51
N LEU A 18 14.59 14.91 -17.20
CA LEU A 18 14.99 14.10 -18.35
C LEU A 18 15.52 14.98 -19.49
N GLY A 19 14.90 16.14 -19.77
CA GLY A 19 15.37 17.10 -20.75
C GLY A 19 16.76 17.65 -20.41
N VAL A 20 16.96 18.07 -19.14
CA VAL A 20 18.26 18.53 -18.64
C VAL A 20 19.31 17.42 -18.69
N PHE A 21 18.96 16.20 -18.30
CA PHE A 21 19.83 15.04 -18.39
C PHE A 21 20.30 14.83 -19.83
N ASN A 22 19.40 14.83 -20.80
CA ASN A 22 19.74 14.68 -22.23
C ASN A 22 20.71 15.77 -22.68
N LEU A 23 20.43 17.04 -22.35
CA LEU A 23 21.29 18.15 -22.71
C LEU A 23 22.69 17.99 -22.13
N LEU A 24 22.80 17.62 -20.85
CA LEU A 24 24.09 17.40 -20.19
C LEU A 24 24.88 16.24 -20.81
N VAL A 25 24.23 15.10 -21.03
CA VAL A 25 24.89 13.91 -21.59
C VAL A 25 25.47 14.19 -22.97
N PHE A 26 24.70 14.78 -23.87
CA PHE A 26 25.18 15.07 -25.23
C PHE A 26 26.14 16.27 -25.32
N THR A 27 26.15 17.14 -24.32
CA THR A 27 27.12 18.24 -24.23
C THR A 27 28.47 17.77 -23.70
N ILE A 28 28.46 16.88 -22.69
CA ILE A 28 29.68 16.41 -22.01
C ILE A 28 30.37 15.31 -22.83
N PHE A 29 29.61 14.33 -23.34
CA PHE A 29 30.14 13.18 -24.02
C PHE A 29 30.08 13.37 -25.55
N LYS A 30 31.23 13.63 -26.16
CA LYS A 30 31.33 13.79 -27.62
C LYS A 30 31.51 12.47 -28.35
N THR A 31 32.03 11.46 -27.68
CA THR A 31 32.25 10.12 -28.25
C THR A 31 31.14 9.18 -27.83
N HIS A 32 30.53 8.51 -28.82
CA HIS A 32 29.35 7.68 -28.62
C HIS A 32 29.66 6.22 -28.96
N THR A 33 30.29 5.50 -28.02
CA THR A 33 30.61 4.08 -28.15
C THR A 33 29.36 3.21 -27.91
N LYS A 34 29.48 1.88 -28.14
CA LYS A 34 28.39 0.94 -27.80
C LYS A 34 28.05 0.95 -26.29
N VAL A 35 29.06 1.13 -25.42
CA VAL A 35 28.88 1.23 -23.97
C VAL A 35 28.14 2.51 -23.61
N PHE A 36 28.44 3.62 -24.29
CA PHE A 36 27.69 4.88 -24.10
C PHE A 36 26.21 4.70 -24.41
N TRP A 37 25.86 4.18 -25.58
CA TRP A 37 24.46 3.99 -25.98
C TRP A 37 23.71 3.04 -25.06
N LEU A 38 24.38 1.98 -24.61
CA LEU A 38 23.81 1.05 -23.63
C LEU A 38 23.47 1.77 -22.32
N SER A 39 24.44 2.49 -21.75
CA SER A 39 24.26 3.21 -20.50
C SER A 39 23.19 4.30 -20.61
N TYR A 40 23.18 5.03 -21.71
CA TYR A 40 22.16 6.03 -21.99
C TYR A 40 20.76 5.41 -22.05
N ALA A 41 20.60 4.26 -22.69
CA ALA A 41 19.32 3.56 -22.75
C ALA A 41 18.81 3.15 -21.35
N PHE A 42 19.68 2.55 -20.52
CA PHE A 42 19.30 2.15 -19.15
C PHE A 42 18.95 3.36 -18.27
N MET A 43 19.69 4.47 -18.35
CA MET A 43 19.39 5.70 -17.64
C MET A 43 18.04 6.28 -18.08
N THR A 44 17.75 6.28 -19.38
CA THR A 44 16.46 6.74 -19.93
C THR A 44 15.31 5.85 -19.44
N VAL A 45 15.50 4.53 -19.43
CA VAL A 45 14.54 3.57 -18.86
C VAL A 45 14.30 3.87 -17.38
N ALA A 46 15.35 4.20 -16.61
CA ALA A 46 15.20 4.54 -15.20
C ALA A 46 14.31 5.80 -14.97
N PHE A 47 14.44 6.82 -15.82
CA PHE A 47 13.53 7.99 -15.79
C PHE A 47 12.09 7.60 -16.11
N ILE A 48 11.86 6.77 -17.12
CA ILE A 48 10.51 6.29 -17.49
C ILE A 48 9.90 5.49 -16.33
N VAL A 49 10.67 4.57 -15.76
CA VAL A 49 10.27 3.76 -14.60
C VAL A 49 9.92 4.66 -13.41
N GLN A 50 10.71 5.70 -13.16
CA GLN A 50 10.44 6.66 -12.09
C GLN A 50 9.11 7.38 -12.28
N ILE A 51 8.82 7.86 -13.49
CA ILE A 51 7.56 8.52 -13.82
C ILE A 51 6.40 7.54 -13.61
N LEU A 52 6.50 6.32 -14.11
CA LEU A 52 5.47 5.27 -13.94
C LEU A 52 5.23 4.94 -12.47
N SER A 53 6.30 4.76 -11.69
CA SER A 53 6.20 4.47 -10.25
C SER A 53 5.50 5.59 -9.49
N MET A 54 5.76 6.85 -9.82
CA MET A 54 5.06 8.00 -9.25
C MET A 54 3.56 7.98 -9.59
N PHE A 55 3.20 7.73 -10.85
CA PHE A 55 1.79 7.61 -11.23
C PHE A 55 1.08 6.48 -10.50
N LEU A 56 1.71 5.31 -10.38
CA LEU A 56 1.16 4.16 -9.66
C LEU A 56 1.01 4.45 -8.16
N SER A 57 1.97 5.13 -7.55
CA SER A 57 1.96 5.46 -6.11
C SER A 57 0.85 6.45 -5.74
N PHE A 58 0.53 7.40 -6.62
CA PHE A 58 -0.46 8.45 -6.34
C PHE A 58 -1.87 8.18 -6.90
N LYS A 59 -2.06 7.11 -7.66
CA LYS A 59 -3.34 6.78 -8.29
C LYS A 59 -4.43 6.42 -7.29
N THR A 60 -4.09 5.93 -6.10
CA THR A 60 -5.02 5.46 -5.08
C THR A 60 -5.41 6.56 -4.10
N ALA A 61 -6.73 6.65 -3.84
CA ALA A 61 -7.33 7.73 -3.07
C ALA A 61 -7.29 7.50 -1.55
N ASP A 62 -7.15 6.25 -1.09
CA ASP A 62 -7.24 5.87 0.31
C ASP A 62 -5.90 6.01 1.03
N VAL A 63 -5.96 6.50 2.28
CA VAL A 63 -4.78 6.78 3.12
C VAL A 63 -3.97 5.50 3.38
N GLU A 64 -4.63 4.37 3.56
CA GLU A 64 -4.00 3.07 3.77
C GLU A 64 -3.20 2.62 2.56
N THR A 65 -3.76 2.79 1.36
CA THR A 65 -3.10 2.45 0.10
C THR A 65 -1.98 3.45 -0.25
N ALA A 66 -2.09 4.71 0.21
CA ALA A 66 -1.01 5.69 0.08
C ALA A 66 0.22 5.30 0.88
N PHE A 67 0.05 4.67 2.05
CA PHE A 67 1.15 4.20 2.89
C PHE A 67 2.02 3.16 2.16
N PHE A 68 1.42 2.28 1.35
CA PHE A 68 2.14 1.29 0.54
C PHE A 68 2.67 1.85 -0.80
N GLY A 69 2.15 2.97 -1.27
CA GLY A 69 2.68 3.70 -2.42
C GLY A 69 4.01 4.42 -2.12
N ILE A 70 4.25 4.83 -0.87
CA ILE A 70 5.48 5.50 -0.44
C ILE A 70 6.71 4.61 -0.64
N PRO A 71 6.74 3.32 -0.23
CA PRO A 71 7.87 2.44 -0.49
C PRO A 71 8.19 2.30 -1.98
N LEU A 72 7.20 2.10 -2.84
CA LEU A 72 7.41 1.97 -4.28
C LEU A 72 8.05 3.23 -4.87
N ALA A 73 7.55 4.42 -4.49
CA ALA A 73 8.13 5.69 -4.90
C ALA A 73 9.58 5.86 -4.42
N SER A 74 9.85 5.49 -3.16
CA SER A 74 11.19 5.58 -2.58
C SER A 74 12.17 4.62 -3.27
N PHE A 75 11.80 3.37 -3.47
CA PHE A 75 12.65 2.39 -4.16
C PHE A 75 12.92 2.77 -5.62
N SER A 76 11.94 3.39 -6.31
CA SER A 76 12.17 3.88 -7.67
C SER A 76 13.16 5.04 -7.73
N ILE A 77 13.20 5.92 -6.72
CA ILE A 77 14.23 6.97 -6.60
C ILE A 77 15.61 6.35 -6.39
N TYR A 78 15.73 5.36 -5.50
CA TYR A 78 17.01 4.66 -5.32
C TYR A 78 17.49 3.98 -6.60
N TYR A 79 16.57 3.34 -7.35
CA TYR A 79 16.89 2.76 -8.65
C TYR A 79 17.36 3.82 -9.66
N LEU A 80 16.67 4.97 -9.75
CA LEU A 80 17.08 6.08 -10.61
C LEU A 80 18.48 6.56 -10.26
N CYS A 81 18.75 6.83 -8.97
CA CYS A 81 20.07 7.27 -8.51
C CYS A 81 21.16 6.23 -8.81
N ALA A 82 20.92 4.96 -8.52
CA ALA A 82 21.87 3.87 -8.81
C ALA A 82 22.14 3.76 -10.32
N SER A 83 21.10 3.80 -11.15
CA SER A 83 21.22 3.74 -12.61
C SER A 83 21.97 4.95 -13.17
N LEU A 84 21.74 6.16 -12.64
CA LEU A 84 22.47 7.36 -13.04
C LEU A 84 23.95 7.29 -12.67
N ILE A 85 24.27 6.86 -11.44
CA ILE A 85 25.67 6.73 -10.99
C ILE A 85 26.39 5.68 -11.81
N VAL A 86 25.85 4.47 -11.91
CA VAL A 86 26.49 3.37 -12.63
C VAL A 86 26.58 3.67 -14.12
N GLY A 87 25.52 4.23 -14.73
CA GLY A 87 25.51 4.63 -16.12
C GLY A 87 26.55 5.73 -16.40
N ALA A 88 26.68 6.75 -15.52
CA ALA A 88 27.70 7.79 -15.67
C ALA A 88 29.12 7.22 -15.58
N VAL A 89 29.37 6.28 -14.66
CA VAL A 89 30.66 5.59 -14.54
C VAL A 89 31.00 4.89 -15.83
N PHE A 90 30.09 4.13 -16.43
CA PHE A 90 30.32 3.44 -17.71
C PHE A 90 30.42 4.42 -18.89
N MET A 91 29.79 5.58 -18.86
CA MET A 91 29.97 6.61 -19.88
C MET A 91 31.33 7.27 -19.79
N VAL A 92 31.93 7.40 -18.61
CA VAL A 92 33.29 7.90 -18.41
C VAL A 92 34.33 6.83 -18.78
N PHE A 93 34.11 5.61 -18.28
CA PHE A 93 35.03 4.47 -18.53
C PHE A 93 34.54 3.64 -19.75
N GLN A 94 34.53 4.26 -20.93
CA GLN A 94 34.02 3.63 -22.15
C GLN A 94 34.85 2.40 -22.62
N ASN A 95 36.04 2.20 -22.09
CA ASN A 95 36.88 1.02 -22.32
C ASN A 95 36.45 -0.20 -21.47
N ALA A 96 35.54 -0.01 -20.49
CA ALA A 96 34.91 -1.12 -19.78
C ALA A 96 34.15 -1.99 -20.81
N GLY A 97 34.31 -3.30 -20.72
CA GLY A 97 33.70 -4.22 -21.70
C GLY A 97 32.18 -4.05 -21.77
N PHE A 98 31.63 -4.05 -22.98
CA PHE A 98 30.19 -3.94 -23.22
C PHE A 98 29.35 -4.95 -22.38
N THR A 99 29.83 -6.20 -22.30
CA THR A 99 29.21 -7.28 -21.57
C THR A 99 29.13 -6.96 -20.04
N LEU A 100 30.21 -6.39 -19.47
CA LEU A 100 30.23 -6.00 -18.05
C LEU A 100 29.20 -4.91 -17.76
N ALA A 101 29.15 -3.88 -18.60
CA ALA A 101 28.17 -2.81 -18.47
C ALA A 101 26.74 -3.34 -18.59
N LEU A 102 26.48 -4.24 -19.53
CA LEU A 102 25.18 -4.86 -19.72
C LEU A 102 24.76 -5.68 -18.49
N VAL A 103 25.64 -6.55 -17.99
CA VAL A 103 25.32 -7.42 -16.84
C VAL A 103 25.01 -6.59 -15.60
N ILE A 104 25.86 -5.61 -15.26
CA ILE A 104 25.67 -4.80 -14.05
C ILE A 104 24.37 -4.01 -14.13
N GLN A 105 24.10 -3.35 -15.25
CA GLN A 105 22.88 -2.52 -15.40
C GLN A 105 21.61 -3.38 -15.43
N THR A 106 21.68 -4.57 -16.05
CA THR A 106 20.56 -5.53 -16.05
C THR A 106 20.29 -6.07 -14.64
N LEU A 107 21.33 -6.36 -13.84
CA LEU A 107 21.16 -6.81 -12.46
C LEU A 107 20.48 -5.74 -11.58
N ILE A 108 20.89 -4.49 -11.74
CA ILE A 108 20.27 -3.37 -11.01
C ILE A 108 18.78 -3.23 -11.40
N LEU A 109 18.46 -3.29 -12.67
CA LEU A 109 17.08 -3.26 -13.16
C LEU A 109 16.28 -4.45 -12.65
N ALA A 110 16.83 -5.67 -12.71
CA ALA A 110 16.16 -6.87 -12.23
C ALA A 110 15.88 -6.81 -10.73
N ALA A 111 16.84 -6.38 -9.93
CA ALA A 111 16.65 -6.18 -8.48
C ALA A 111 15.51 -5.19 -8.20
N PHE A 112 15.48 -4.07 -8.91
CA PHE A 112 14.40 -3.11 -8.79
C PHE A 112 13.05 -3.71 -9.18
N LEU A 113 12.95 -4.44 -10.30
CA LEU A 113 11.70 -5.05 -10.75
C LEU A 113 11.16 -6.07 -9.74
N ILE A 114 12.02 -6.87 -9.13
CA ILE A 114 11.62 -7.80 -8.05
C ILE A 114 11.02 -7.02 -6.88
N ILE A 115 11.68 -5.97 -6.40
CA ILE A 115 11.19 -5.15 -5.30
C ILE A 115 9.86 -4.46 -5.66
N ALA A 116 9.74 -3.96 -6.90
CA ALA A 116 8.52 -3.33 -7.39
C ALA A 116 7.34 -4.31 -7.43
N ILE A 117 7.55 -5.54 -7.91
CA ILE A 117 6.52 -6.58 -7.92
C ILE A 117 6.08 -6.94 -6.51
N ILE A 118 7.03 -7.16 -5.59
CA ILE A 118 6.73 -7.44 -4.17
C ILE A 118 5.92 -6.29 -3.55
N SER A 119 6.31 -5.05 -3.82
CA SER A 119 5.62 -3.86 -3.31
C SER A 119 4.18 -3.75 -3.84
N LEU A 120 3.95 -4.08 -5.10
CA LEU A 120 2.61 -4.09 -5.70
C LEU A 120 1.74 -5.20 -5.11
N LEU A 121 2.28 -6.42 -4.99
CA LEU A 121 1.56 -7.56 -4.38
C LEU A 121 1.21 -7.29 -2.91
N ALA A 122 2.14 -6.73 -2.14
CA ALA A 122 1.88 -6.35 -0.75
C ALA A 122 0.75 -5.32 -0.65
N ARG A 123 0.73 -4.34 -1.54
CA ARG A 123 -0.33 -3.33 -1.62
C ARG A 123 -1.70 -3.95 -1.90
N ASP A 124 -1.81 -4.83 -2.89
CA ASP A 124 -3.07 -5.47 -3.27
C ASP A 124 -3.59 -6.36 -2.14
N THR A 125 -2.70 -7.07 -1.44
CA THR A 125 -3.04 -7.91 -0.28
C THR A 125 -3.60 -7.06 0.87
N VAL A 126 -2.96 -5.95 1.21
CA VAL A 126 -3.42 -5.07 2.30
C VAL A 126 -4.73 -4.38 1.94
N GLN A 127 -4.92 -3.96 0.69
CA GLN A 127 -6.19 -3.42 0.23
C GLN A 127 -7.32 -4.43 0.38
N ALA A 128 -7.10 -5.69 -0.02
CA ALA A 128 -8.09 -6.77 0.11
C ALA A 128 -8.44 -7.04 1.59
N ILE A 129 -7.44 -7.01 2.49
CA ILE A 129 -7.68 -7.15 3.93
C ILE A 129 -8.49 -5.96 4.46
N GLY A 130 -8.14 -4.74 4.09
CA GLY A 130 -8.84 -3.52 4.50
C GLY A 130 -10.30 -3.50 4.03
N GLU A 131 -10.59 -3.92 2.80
CA GLU A 131 -11.96 -4.05 2.28
C GLU A 131 -12.77 -5.10 3.04
N ASN A 132 -12.18 -6.27 3.33
CA ASN A 132 -12.83 -7.32 4.13
C ASN A 132 -13.14 -6.85 5.55
N VAL A 133 -12.21 -6.19 6.20
CA VAL A 133 -12.43 -5.61 7.55
C VAL A 133 -13.55 -4.58 7.53
N LYS A 134 -13.55 -3.67 6.55
CA LYS A 134 -14.59 -2.66 6.40
C LYS A 134 -15.98 -3.29 6.16
N GLN A 135 -16.05 -4.34 5.36
CA GLN A 135 -17.28 -5.08 5.10
C GLN A 135 -17.77 -5.78 6.37
N ASN A 136 -16.88 -6.44 7.13
CA ASN A 136 -17.23 -7.10 8.38
C ASN A 136 -17.74 -6.09 9.43
N VAL A 137 -17.10 -4.93 9.55
CA VAL A 137 -17.54 -3.85 10.44
C VAL A 137 -18.92 -3.32 10.02
N THR A 138 -19.18 -3.19 8.71
CA THR A 138 -20.49 -2.75 8.20
C THR A 138 -21.57 -3.77 8.49
N ASN A 139 -21.29 -5.06 8.30
CA ASN A 139 -22.22 -6.15 8.61
C ASN A 139 -22.53 -6.22 10.12
N LEU A 140 -21.51 -6.08 10.99
CA LEU A 140 -21.68 -6.01 12.43
C LEU A 140 -22.58 -4.84 12.84
N LYS A 141 -22.38 -3.67 12.23
CA LYS A 141 -23.22 -2.48 12.49
C LYS A 141 -24.67 -2.71 12.05
N SER A 142 -24.91 -3.37 10.92
CA SER A 142 -26.26 -3.74 10.47
C SER A 142 -26.94 -4.67 11.45
N ILE A 143 -26.27 -5.74 11.88
CA ILE A 143 -26.81 -6.70 12.87
C ILE A 143 -27.13 -5.99 14.19
N LEU A 144 -26.26 -5.07 14.62
CA LEU A 144 -26.47 -4.31 15.86
C LEU A 144 -27.76 -3.47 15.79
N VAL A 145 -28.00 -2.79 14.68
CA VAL A 145 -29.23 -2.02 14.44
C VAL A 145 -30.46 -2.92 14.43
N ASP A 146 -30.38 -4.10 13.79
CA ASP A 146 -31.49 -5.05 13.72
C ASP A 146 -31.83 -5.61 15.10
N VAL A 147 -30.83 -5.96 15.91
CA VAL A 147 -31.02 -6.46 17.29
C VAL A 147 -31.57 -5.37 18.19
N GLU A 148 -31.12 -4.12 18.06
CA GLU A 148 -31.63 -2.97 18.81
C GLU A 148 -33.11 -2.69 18.49
N MET A 149 -33.48 -2.81 17.21
CA MET A 149 -34.88 -2.70 16.75
C MET A 149 -35.74 -3.82 17.31
N LEU A 150 -35.25 -5.06 17.31
CA LEU A 150 -35.93 -6.20 17.94
C LEU A 150 -36.11 -6.02 19.45
N SER A 151 -35.05 -5.58 20.13
CA SER A 151 -35.10 -5.29 21.59
C SER A 151 -36.13 -4.20 21.93
N SER A 152 -36.24 -3.17 21.09
CA SER A 152 -37.20 -2.06 21.30
C SER A 152 -38.66 -2.50 21.08
N SER A 153 -38.89 -3.45 20.19
CA SER A 153 -40.23 -3.98 19.88
C SER A 153 -40.66 -5.15 20.77
N CYS A 154 -39.76 -5.68 21.59
CA CYS A 154 -40.01 -6.82 22.44
C CYS A 154 -40.76 -6.38 23.74
N THR A 155 -41.88 -7.09 24.03
CA THR A 155 -42.73 -6.82 25.21
C THR A 155 -42.32 -7.67 26.42
N ASP A 156 -41.59 -8.78 26.17
CA ASP A 156 -41.13 -9.69 27.23
C ASP A 156 -39.84 -9.15 27.88
N PRO A 157 -39.83 -8.91 29.23
CA PRO A 157 -38.70 -8.32 29.90
C PRO A 157 -37.44 -9.21 29.90
N GLU A 158 -37.59 -10.54 29.93
CA GLU A 158 -36.47 -11.46 29.98
C GLU A 158 -35.79 -11.56 28.61
N LEU A 159 -36.59 -11.63 27.54
CA LEU A 159 -36.08 -11.63 26.17
C LEU A 159 -35.39 -10.30 25.82
N LYS A 160 -35.95 -9.20 26.31
CA LYS A 160 -35.35 -7.87 26.15
C LYS A 160 -33.99 -7.75 26.84
N GLN A 161 -33.84 -8.35 28.02
CA GLN A 161 -32.55 -8.37 28.73
C GLN A 161 -31.52 -9.22 27.99
N ALA A 162 -31.90 -10.37 27.44
CA ALA A 162 -31.02 -11.20 26.63
C ALA A 162 -30.57 -10.48 25.35
N LEU A 163 -31.49 -9.81 24.64
CA LEU A 163 -31.18 -9.04 23.43
C LEU A 163 -30.22 -7.86 23.73
N ASN A 164 -30.43 -7.17 24.84
CA ASN A 164 -29.52 -6.10 25.26
C ASN A 164 -28.11 -6.63 25.58
N GLY A 165 -27.98 -7.83 26.16
CA GLY A 165 -26.69 -8.49 26.34
C GLY A 165 -25.98 -8.78 25.02
N VAL A 166 -26.70 -9.18 23.98
CA VAL A 166 -26.16 -9.37 22.63
C VAL A 166 -25.70 -8.04 22.01
N VAL A 167 -26.48 -6.96 22.23
CA VAL A 167 -26.09 -5.60 21.78
C VAL A 167 -24.77 -5.17 22.44
N ASP A 168 -24.64 -5.35 23.76
CA ASP A 168 -23.43 -4.98 24.48
C ASP A 168 -22.19 -5.73 23.99
N ILE A 169 -22.32 -7.05 23.72
CA ILE A 169 -21.25 -7.86 23.14
C ILE A 169 -20.91 -7.37 21.73
N ALA A 170 -21.91 -7.09 20.90
CA ALA A 170 -21.71 -6.60 19.55
C ALA A 170 -21.06 -5.22 19.52
N VAL A 171 -21.41 -4.33 20.45
CA VAL A 171 -20.76 -3.00 20.63
C VAL A 171 -19.31 -3.16 21.05
N LEU A 172 -19.01 -4.06 21.97
CA LEU A 172 -17.63 -4.36 22.40
C LEU A 172 -16.80 -4.90 21.23
N LEU A 173 -17.33 -5.84 20.46
CA LEU A 173 -16.68 -6.35 19.25
C LEU A 173 -16.47 -5.25 18.20
N TYR A 174 -17.43 -4.37 18.03
CA TYR A 174 -17.29 -3.22 17.13
C TYR A 174 -16.19 -2.25 17.59
N GLN A 175 -16.11 -1.97 18.91
CA GLN A 175 -15.09 -1.08 19.45
C GLN A 175 -13.68 -1.67 19.38
N THR A 176 -13.54 -2.99 19.58
CA THR A 176 -12.24 -3.69 19.46
C THR A 176 -11.78 -3.83 18.02
N HIS A 177 -12.70 -3.86 17.04
CA HIS A 177 -12.37 -3.94 15.60
C HIS A 177 -12.36 -2.59 14.90
N LYS A 178 -12.75 -1.50 15.59
CA LYS A 178 -12.68 -0.16 15.02
C LYS A 178 -11.21 0.25 14.92
N PRO A 179 -10.69 0.50 13.70
CA PRO A 179 -9.34 1.03 13.55
C PRO A 179 -9.27 2.36 14.28
N ASP A 180 -8.33 2.49 15.20
CA ASP A 180 -8.03 3.79 15.78
C ASP A 180 -7.44 4.71 14.70
N ASN A 181 -7.43 6.02 14.96
CA ASN A 181 -6.91 7.01 14.01
C ASN A 181 -5.40 6.84 13.69
N THR A 182 -4.72 5.91 14.34
CA THR A 182 -3.30 5.59 14.16
C THR A 182 -3.07 4.34 13.28
N GLY A 183 -4.15 3.63 12.86
CA GLY A 183 -4.04 2.43 12.04
C GLY A 183 -3.43 1.22 12.75
N THR A 184 -3.28 1.29 14.08
CA THR A 184 -2.72 0.19 14.86
C THR A 184 -3.86 -0.72 15.31
N PHE A 185 -3.89 -1.95 14.81
CA PHE A 185 -4.77 -3.00 15.31
C PHE A 185 -4.25 -3.49 16.67
N HIS A 186 -4.86 -3.04 17.75
CA HIS A 186 -4.71 -3.70 19.04
C HIS A 186 -5.51 -5.00 19.02
N ILE A 187 -4.85 -6.10 18.65
CA ILE A 187 -5.38 -7.46 18.86
C ILE A 187 -5.18 -7.81 20.35
N GLY A 188 -5.86 -7.08 21.20
CA GLY A 188 -6.06 -7.45 22.59
C GLY A 188 -7.36 -8.22 22.71
N PHE A 189 -7.42 -9.40 22.09
CA PHE A 189 -8.57 -10.27 22.19
C PHE A 189 -8.55 -10.95 23.55
N ASP A 190 -9.27 -10.41 24.52
CA ASP A 190 -9.56 -11.15 25.76
C ASP A 190 -10.66 -12.18 25.45
N LEU A 191 -10.21 -13.29 24.85
CA LEU A 191 -11.05 -14.43 24.48
C LEU A 191 -11.80 -14.97 25.71
N SER A 192 -11.25 -14.79 26.90
CA SER A 192 -11.83 -15.17 28.16
C SER A 192 -13.13 -14.43 28.45
N PHE A 193 -13.18 -13.12 28.15
CA PHE A 193 -14.39 -12.30 28.36
C PHE A 193 -15.52 -12.69 27.40
N VAL A 194 -15.18 -12.94 26.13
CA VAL A 194 -16.17 -13.36 25.10
C VAL A 194 -16.74 -14.74 25.43
N ILE A 195 -15.88 -15.69 25.83
CA ILE A 195 -16.31 -17.04 26.24
C ILE A 195 -17.18 -16.96 27.49
N HIS A 196 -16.84 -16.13 28.46
CA HIS A 196 -17.62 -16.00 29.68
C HIS A 196 -19.00 -15.36 29.42
N SER A 197 -19.08 -14.36 28.55
CA SER A 197 -20.33 -13.71 28.15
C SER A 197 -21.23 -14.63 27.31
N LEU A 198 -20.64 -15.42 26.40
CA LEU A 198 -21.37 -16.46 25.65
C LEU A 198 -21.86 -17.60 26.54
N HIS A 199 -21.06 -18.04 27.49
CA HIS A 199 -21.44 -19.08 28.46
C HIS A 199 -22.62 -18.60 29.33
N PHE A 200 -22.57 -17.37 29.81
CA PHE A 200 -23.66 -16.78 30.61
C PHE A 200 -24.96 -16.68 29.79
N SER A 201 -24.90 -16.25 28.54
CA SER A 201 -26.08 -16.16 27.66
C SER A 201 -26.65 -17.53 27.30
N LEU A 202 -25.79 -18.54 27.06
CA LEU A 202 -26.18 -19.92 26.78
C LEU A 202 -26.79 -20.63 28.02
N GLU A 203 -26.27 -20.37 29.20
CA GLU A 203 -26.87 -20.91 30.45
C GLU A 203 -28.26 -20.37 30.71
N HIS A 204 -28.50 -19.09 30.41
CA HIS A 204 -29.82 -18.50 30.51
C HIS A 204 -30.77 -19.01 29.43
N PHE A 205 -30.31 -19.21 28.20
CA PHE A 205 -31.10 -19.75 27.11
C PHE A 205 -31.51 -21.22 27.34
N ASN A 206 -30.63 -22.02 27.97
CA ASN A 206 -30.89 -23.44 28.28
C ASN A 206 -31.86 -23.64 29.47
N LYS A 207 -32.18 -22.59 30.20
CA LYS A 207 -33.25 -22.60 31.23
C LYS A 207 -34.64 -22.35 30.66
N PHE A 208 -34.73 -21.95 29.39
CA PHE A 208 -35.98 -21.62 28.70
C PHE A 208 -36.52 -22.73 27.77
N ILE A 209 -35.72 -23.77 27.55
CA ILE A 209 -36.13 -25.01 26.85
C ILE A 209 -36.40 -26.11 27.89
#